data_df6f5f2ac02b8e9baf7f1db7e44a48b0
#
_entry.id   df6f5f2ac02b8e9baf7f1db7e44a48b0
#
_cell.length_a   1.000
_cell.length_b   1.000
_cell.length_c   1.000
_cell.angle_alpha   90.00
_cell.angle_beta   90.00
_cell.angle_gamma   90.00
#
_symmetry.space_group_name_H-M   'P 1'
#
loop_
_entity.id
_entity.type
_entity.pdbx_description
1 polymer ?
#
loop_
_entity_poly.entity_id
_entity_poly.type
_entity_poly.pdbx_seq_one_letter_code
_entity_poly.pdbx_strand_id
1 'polypeptide(L)'
;MTVQTYTPSPKPTPKKAVQGEKLRGYDKVARIPIKVIPYTVCEEAACPNLPQCFGDGTATFMIMGDICTRRCPFCEVAHGRPNPLDKDEPKHTAETILGLGLKYAVITSVDRDDLKDGGAGHFVDVINESKALSPNCLIEILVPDFRGREQVALDLLTQTAPDVFNHNIETVPRLYKAFRPGSDYEHSLSLLKQYKARRPDVATKCGFMVGLGETEDE
;
A
#
# COMPACT_ATOMS: atom_id res chain seq x y z
N MET A 1 -16.89 13.63 -29.73
CA MET A 1 -16.66 13.03 -28.39
C MET A 1 -15.77 13.97 -27.61
N THR A 2 -16.34 14.68 -26.65
CA THR A 2 -15.60 15.71 -25.88
C THR A 2 -14.92 14.96 -24.73
N VAL A 3 -13.60 14.89 -24.76
CA VAL A 3 -12.81 14.35 -23.65
C VAL A 3 -12.90 15.39 -22.53
N GLN A 4 -13.64 15.07 -21.47
CA GLN A 4 -13.55 15.85 -20.24
C GLN A 4 -12.18 15.61 -19.62
N THR A 5 -11.36 16.64 -19.59
CA THR A 5 -10.10 16.63 -18.87
C THR A 5 -10.39 16.71 -17.38
N TYR A 6 -10.00 15.67 -16.65
CA TYR A 6 -10.00 15.68 -15.19
C TYR A 6 -9.08 16.81 -14.70
N THR A 7 -9.65 17.77 -14.01
CA THR A 7 -8.90 18.80 -13.28
C THR A 7 -8.94 18.38 -11.79
N PRO A 8 -7.79 18.08 -11.17
CA PRO A 8 -7.77 17.75 -9.75
C PRO A 8 -8.39 18.88 -8.93
N SER A 9 -9.24 18.54 -7.97
CA SER A 9 -9.77 19.50 -7.01
C SER A 9 -8.62 20.15 -6.25
N PRO A 10 -8.68 21.47 -5.95
CA PRO A 10 -7.64 22.13 -5.16
C PRO A 10 -7.55 21.43 -3.79
N LYS A 11 -6.31 21.16 -3.34
CA LYS A 11 -6.04 20.57 -2.03
C LYS A 11 -6.85 21.29 -0.95
N PRO A 12 -7.60 20.58 -0.11
CA PRO A 12 -8.24 21.22 1.04
C PRO A 12 -7.13 21.81 1.91
N THR A 13 -7.23 23.13 2.17
CA THR A 13 -6.39 23.81 3.14
C THR A 13 -6.49 23.05 4.47
N PRO A 14 -5.38 22.76 5.17
CA PRO A 14 -5.42 22.05 6.43
C PRO A 14 -6.34 22.82 7.38
N LYS A 15 -7.49 22.22 7.69
CA LYS A 15 -8.38 22.75 8.71
C LYS A 15 -7.63 22.70 10.02
N LYS A 16 -7.50 23.85 10.70
CA LYS A 16 -6.96 23.96 12.04
C LYS A 16 -7.52 22.83 12.90
N ALA A 17 -6.63 22.07 13.54
CA ALA A 17 -6.97 20.98 14.42
C ALA A 17 -8.10 21.41 15.36
N VAL A 18 -9.19 20.62 15.38
CA VAL A 18 -10.27 20.81 16.34
C VAL A 18 -9.69 20.48 17.71
N GLN A 19 -9.52 21.51 18.53
CA GLN A 19 -9.18 21.36 19.94
C GLN A 19 -10.40 20.69 20.63
N GLY A 20 -10.21 19.48 21.17
CA GLY A 20 -11.17 19.02 22.17
C GLY A 20 -11.36 17.53 22.40
N GLU A 21 -10.83 16.61 21.59
CA GLU A 21 -10.89 15.19 21.95
C GLU A 21 -9.48 14.58 21.97
N LYS A 22 -9.07 14.12 23.16
CA LYS A 22 -7.84 13.34 23.35
C LYS A 22 -7.97 12.04 22.56
N LEU A 23 -7.33 11.99 21.40
CA LEU A 23 -7.23 10.81 20.55
C LEU A 23 -6.35 9.79 21.28
N ARG A 24 -6.98 8.77 21.92
CA ARG A 24 -6.29 7.76 22.74
C ARG A 24 -5.23 6.93 21.99
N GLY A 25 -5.19 7.00 20.66
CA GLY A 25 -4.16 6.36 19.84
C GLY A 25 -2.99 7.28 19.50
N TYR A 26 -3.23 8.57 19.33
CA TYR A 26 -2.24 9.55 18.90
C TYR A 26 -1.12 9.79 19.96
N ASP A 27 -1.46 9.67 21.25
CA ASP A 27 -0.48 9.80 22.34
C ASP A 27 0.60 8.69 22.31
N LYS A 28 0.36 7.57 21.65
CA LYS A 28 1.35 6.49 21.47
C LYS A 28 2.32 6.79 20.33
N VAL A 29 1.82 7.35 19.23
CA VAL A 29 2.64 7.75 18.06
C VAL A 29 3.63 8.86 18.46
N ALA A 30 3.19 9.85 19.24
CA ALA A 30 4.02 10.96 19.69
C ALA A 30 5.19 10.55 20.60
N ARG A 31 5.25 9.31 21.08
CA ARG A 31 6.33 8.78 21.94
C ARG A 31 7.38 7.98 21.19
N ILE A 32 7.15 7.66 19.92
CA ILE A 32 8.16 6.99 19.09
C ILE A 32 9.09 8.07 18.54
N PRO A 33 10.42 7.92 18.66
CA PRO A 33 11.36 8.91 18.13
C PRO A 33 11.13 9.09 16.63
N ILE A 34 10.75 10.30 16.21
CA ILE A 34 10.37 10.70 14.83
C ILE A 34 11.41 10.27 13.75
N LYS A 35 12.63 9.93 14.12
CA LYS A 35 13.70 9.48 13.20
C LYS A 35 13.53 8.06 12.63
N VAL A 36 12.54 7.30 13.07
CA VAL A 36 12.41 5.85 12.76
C VAL A 36 11.00 5.47 12.32
N ILE A 37 10.08 6.42 12.15
CA ILE A 37 8.72 6.10 11.71
C ILE A 37 8.75 5.94 10.19
N PRO A 38 8.54 4.73 9.65
CA PRO A 38 8.26 4.57 8.22
C PRO A 38 7.02 5.39 7.90
N TYR A 39 7.02 6.04 6.73
CA TYR A 39 5.92 6.90 6.29
C TYR A 39 4.61 6.13 6.36
N THR A 40 3.63 6.63 7.13
CA THR A 40 2.28 6.08 7.07
C THR A 40 1.51 6.78 5.94
N VAL A 41 0.97 6.00 5.02
CA VAL A 41 0.08 6.51 3.97
C VAL A 41 -1.09 7.29 4.58
N CYS A 42 -1.52 6.89 5.78
CA CYS A 42 -2.62 7.52 6.49
C CYS A 42 -2.35 8.99 6.87
N GLU A 43 -1.10 9.32 7.22
CA GLU A 43 -0.69 10.70 7.56
C GLU A 43 -0.45 11.53 6.30
N GLU A 44 0.28 10.99 5.32
CA GLU A 44 0.59 11.70 4.07
C GLU A 44 -0.66 12.00 3.24
N ALA A 45 -1.60 11.06 3.16
CA ALA A 45 -2.87 11.24 2.49
C ALA A 45 -3.87 12.08 3.28
N ALA A 46 -3.52 12.59 4.48
CA ALA A 46 -4.44 13.28 5.39
C ALA A 46 -5.79 12.54 5.53
N CYS A 47 -5.72 11.22 5.70
CA CYS A 47 -6.88 10.34 5.69
C CYS A 47 -7.86 10.72 6.83
N PRO A 48 -9.14 10.97 6.53
CA PRO A 48 -10.12 11.34 7.55
C PRO A 48 -10.39 10.22 8.57
N ASN A 49 -10.10 8.97 8.21
CA ASN A 49 -10.31 7.79 9.06
C ASN A 49 -9.13 7.48 9.97
N LEU A 50 -8.02 8.23 9.87
CA LEU A 50 -6.80 8.00 10.65
C LEU A 50 -7.07 7.81 12.15
N PRO A 51 -7.85 8.68 12.83
CA PRO A 51 -8.09 8.52 14.27
C PRO A 51 -8.80 7.22 14.63
N GLN A 52 -9.75 6.80 13.80
CA GLN A 52 -10.50 5.55 14.01
C GLN A 52 -9.59 4.34 13.77
N CYS A 53 -8.91 4.28 12.62
CA CYS A 53 -8.04 3.15 12.27
C CYS A 53 -6.95 2.93 13.33
N PHE A 54 -6.26 4.00 13.75
CA PHE A 54 -5.25 3.91 14.81
C PHE A 54 -5.87 3.53 16.17
N GLY A 55 -7.06 4.02 16.48
CA GLY A 55 -7.82 3.64 17.67
C GLY A 55 -8.17 2.16 17.70
N ASP A 56 -8.48 1.58 16.55
CA ASP A 56 -8.81 0.17 16.37
C ASP A 56 -7.57 -0.73 16.27
N GLY A 57 -6.38 -0.14 16.23
CA GLY A 57 -5.09 -0.83 16.12
C GLY A 57 -4.73 -1.23 14.68
N THR A 58 -5.13 -0.42 13.70
CA THR A 58 -4.81 -0.60 12.28
C THR A 58 -4.01 0.59 11.73
N ALA A 59 -2.97 0.31 10.96
CA ALA A 59 -2.22 1.34 10.22
C ALA A 59 -1.73 0.81 8.87
N THR A 60 -1.49 1.75 7.92
CA THR A 60 -0.93 1.44 6.59
C THR A 60 0.44 2.09 6.45
N PHE A 61 1.45 1.29 6.14
CA PHE A 61 2.83 1.70 5.91
C PHE A 61 3.17 1.63 4.44
N MET A 62 3.87 2.65 3.94
CA MET A 62 4.45 2.65 2.59
C MET A 62 5.94 2.34 2.70
N ILE A 63 6.39 1.32 1.99
CA ILE A 63 7.78 0.87 1.97
C ILE A 63 8.44 1.12 0.62
N MET A 64 9.76 0.94 0.55
CA MET A 64 10.61 1.11 -0.64
C MET A 64 10.77 2.57 -1.10
N GLY A 65 10.54 3.52 -0.17
CA GLY A 65 10.73 4.95 -0.38
C GLY A 65 9.49 5.66 -0.91
N ASP A 66 9.67 6.88 -1.40
CA ASP A 66 8.65 7.86 -1.77
C ASP A 66 8.62 8.19 -3.28
N ILE A 67 9.43 7.50 -4.09
CA ILE A 67 9.50 7.72 -5.55
C ILE A 67 9.05 6.46 -6.28
N CYS A 68 7.96 6.57 -7.04
CA CYS A 68 7.38 5.49 -7.83
C CYS A 68 7.92 5.47 -9.26
N THR A 69 8.10 4.29 -9.86
CA THR A 69 8.45 4.15 -11.28
C THR A 69 7.26 4.38 -12.22
N ARG A 70 6.02 4.42 -11.68
CA ARG A 70 4.77 4.64 -12.43
C ARG A 70 4.19 6.03 -12.19
N ARG A 71 3.19 6.41 -13.03
CA ARG A 71 2.60 7.77 -13.08
C ARG A 71 1.08 7.71 -13.14
N CYS A 72 0.46 7.07 -12.16
CA CYS A 72 -0.99 6.99 -12.08
C CYS A 72 -1.57 8.39 -11.77
N PRO A 73 -2.49 8.94 -12.58
CA PRO A 73 -2.99 10.32 -12.41
C PRO A 73 -3.71 10.60 -11.10
N PHE A 74 -4.24 9.56 -10.46
CA PHE A 74 -4.94 9.66 -9.17
C PHE A 74 -3.99 9.58 -7.97
N CYS A 75 -2.71 9.26 -8.19
CA CYS A 75 -1.74 9.04 -7.13
C CYS A 75 -0.89 10.29 -6.89
N GLU A 76 -0.78 10.71 -5.64
CA GLU A 76 0.01 11.88 -5.22
C GLU A 76 1.49 11.55 -4.96
N VAL A 77 1.89 10.26 -5.06
CA VAL A 77 3.28 9.84 -4.85
C VAL A 77 4.18 10.40 -5.95
N ALA A 78 5.35 10.91 -5.56
CA ALA A 78 6.36 11.37 -6.50
C ALA A 78 6.79 10.24 -7.45
N HIS A 79 7.11 10.60 -8.69
CA HIS A 79 7.51 9.62 -9.70
C HIS A 79 8.86 9.96 -10.31
N GLY A 80 9.62 8.94 -10.65
CA GLY A 80 10.96 9.12 -11.21
C GLY A 80 11.85 7.90 -11.05
N ARG A 81 13.12 8.16 -10.78
CA ARG A 81 14.09 7.12 -10.46
C ARG A 81 14.18 6.95 -8.94
N PRO A 82 13.72 5.81 -8.39
CA PRO A 82 13.79 5.57 -6.95
C PRO A 82 15.23 5.51 -6.42
N ASN A 83 15.37 5.81 -5.13
CA ASN A 83 16.60 5.59 -4.41
C ASN A 83 16.85 4.09 -4.17
N PRO A 84 18.07 3.65 -3.85
CA PRO A 84 18.34 2.30 -3.38
C PRO A 84 17.45 1.96 -2.17
N LEU A 85 17.09 0.67 -2.03
CA LEU A 85 16.34 0.20 -0.88
C LEU A 85 17.12 0.44 0.42
N ASP A 86 16.43 0.91 1.44
CA ASP A 86 16.95 0.95 2.81
C ASP A 86 16.89 -0.46 3.40
N LYS A 87 18.02 -1.01 3.76
CA LYS A 87 18.14 -2.35 4.34
C LYS A 87 17.56 -2.47 5.75
N ASP A 88 17.47 -1.34 6.45
CA ASP A 88 16.96 -1.29 7.81
C ASP A 88 15.44 -1.00 7.84
N GLU A 89 14.81 -0.64 6.71
CA GLU A 89 13.37 -0.34 6.63
C GLU A 89 12.49 -1.51 7.12
N PRO A 90 12.76 -2.80 6.80
CA PRO A 90 11.97 -3.92 7.32
C PRO A 90 11.95 -3.98 8.84
N LYS A 91 13.12 -3.83 9.46
CA LYS A 91 13.28 -3.80 10.91
C LYS A 91 12.57 -2.61 11.54
N HIS A 92 12.76 -1.40 11.00
CA HIS A 92 12.10 -0.19 11.49
C HIS A 92 10.57 -0.28 11.39
N THR A 93 10.06 -0.85 10.30
CA THR A 93 8.62 -1.10 10.12
C THR A 93 8.10 -2.04 11.19
N ALA A 94 8.78 -3.16 11.43
CA ALA A 94 8.42 -4.13 12.46
C ALA A 94 8.45 -3.54 13.88
N GLU A 95 9.49 -2.77 14.21
CA GLU A 95 9.61 -2.06 15.49
C GLU A 95 8.47 -1.06 15.68
N THR A 96 8.05 -0.38 14.61
CA THR A 96 6.93 0.57 14.63
C THR A 96 5.60 -0.15 14.86
N ILE A 97 5.34 -1.26 14.16
CA ILE A 97 4.16 -2.12 14.36
C ILE A 97 4.06 -2.56 15.82
N LEU A 98 5.16 -3.04 16.40
CA LEU A 98 5.24 -3.44 17.80
C LEU A 98 4.99 -2.25 18.73
N GLY A 99 5.68 -1.14 18.51
CA GLY A 99 5.60 0.07 19.36
C GLY A 99 4.19 0.68 19.39
N LEU A 100 3.45 0.62 18.28
CA LEU A 100 2.06 1.05 18.19
C LEU A 100 1.08 0.02 18.77
N GLY A 101 1.51 -1.23 18.99
CA GLY A 101 0.66 -2.32 19.46
C GLY A 101 -0.45 -2.64 18.45
N LEU A 102 -0.12 -2.64 17.15
CA LEU A 102 -1.09 -2.88 16.11
C LEU A 102 -1.61 -4.32 16.14
N LYS A 103 -2.88 -4.46 15.80
CA LYS A 103 -3.54 -5.75 15.57
C LYS A 103 -3.56 -6.12 14.09
N TYR A 104 -3.50 -5.10 13.23
CA TYR A 104 -3.57 -5.22 11.79
C TYR A 104 -2.67 -4.16 11.13
N ALA A 105 -1.73 -4.61 10.33
CA ALA A 105 -0.84 -3.73 9.57
C ALA A 105 -1.01 -3.97 8.07
N VAL A 106 -1.29 -2.91 7.33
CA VAL A 106 -1.26 -2.94 5.87
C VAL A 106 0.09 -2.42 5.41
N ILE A 107 0.80 -3.21 4.65
CA ILE A 107 2.10 -2.86 4.05
C ILE A 107 1.87 -2.65 2.56
N THR A 108 2.06 -1.44 2.09
CA THR A 108 2.02 -1.10 0.66
C THR A 108 3.36 -0.56 0.19
N SER A 109 3.52 -0.37 -1.09
CA SER A 109 4.76 0.18 -1.65
C SER A 109 4.52 1.06 -2.85
N VAL A 110 5.54 1.83 -3.22
CA VAL A 110 5.68 2.37 -4.58
C VAL A 110 5.97 1.23 -5.56
N ASP A 111 5.65 1.42 -6.86
CA ASP A 111 6.12 0.50 -7.89
C ASP A 111 7.64 0.61 -8.05
N ARG A 112 8.31 -0.54 -8.13
CA ARG A 112 9.76 -0.67 -8.24
C ARG A 112 10.14 -1.53 -9.47
N ASP A 113 9.69 -1.08 -10.66
CA ASP A 113 10.04 -1.74 -11.93
C ASP A 113 11.54 -1.77 -12.22
N ASP A 114 12.33 -0.99 -11.46
CA ASP A 114 13.79 -0.97 -11.50
C ASP A 114 14.43 -2.19 -10.82
N LEU A 115 13.70 -2.88 -9.93
CA LEU A 115 14.19 -4.06 -9.21
C LEU A 115 13.92 -5.36 -10.00
N LYS A 116 14.79 -6.35 -9.84
CA LYS A 116 14.70 -7.63 -10.57
C LYS A 116 13.49 -8.48 -10.17
N ASP A 117 13.01 -8.30 -8.97
CA ASP A 117 11.87 -8.99 -8.36
C ASP A 117 10.65 -8.07 -8.15
N GLY A 118 10.74 -6.81 -8.64
CA GLY A 118 9.70 -5.81 -8.42
C GLY A 118 9.51 -5.39 -6.96
N GLY A 119 10.48 -5.71 -6.09
CA GLY A 119 10.43 -5.41 -4.65
C GLY A 119 9.81 -6.52 -3.80
N ALA A 120 9.49 -7.67 -4.37
CA ALA A 120 8.87 -8.78 -3.62
C ALA A 120 9.74 -9.29 -2.46
N GLY A 121 11.06 -9.33 -2.63
CA GLY A 121 11.99 -9.71 -1.56
C GLY A 121 11.92 -8.75 -0.37
N HIS A 122 11.75 -7.46 -0.62
CA HIS A 122 11.61 -6.48 0.45
C HIS A 122 10.30 -6.63 1.24
N PHE A 123 9.19 -6.98 0.57
CA PHE A 123 7.96 -7.39 1.25
C PHE A 123 8.16 -8.61 2.14
N VAL A 124 8.90 -9.62 1.64
CA VAL A 124 9.26 -10.82 2.43
C VAL A 124 10.01 -10.45 3.70
N ASP A 125 11.01 -9.57 3.60
CA ASP A 125 11.79 -9.13 4.76
C ASP A 125 10.90 -8.39 5.77
N VAL A 126 9.99 -7.51 5.32
CA VAL A 126 9.04 -6.80 6.20
C VAL A 126 8.07 -7.78 6.88
N ILE A 127 7.56 -8.78 6.16
CA ILE A 127 6.66 -9.80 6.75
C ILE A 127 7.41 -10.58 7.85
N ASN A 128 8.62 -11.05 7.55
CA ASN A 128 9.42 -11.85 8.48
C ASN A 128 9.74 -11.06 9.76
N GLU A 129 10.28 -9.85 9.63
CA GLU A 129 10.60 -8.99 10.77
C GLU A 129 9.34 -8.64 11.60
N SER A 130 8.23 -8.31 10.92
CA SER A 130 6.97 -7.98 11.59
C SER A 130 6.39 -9.17 12.36
N LYS A 131 6.39 -10.36 11.76
CA LYS A 131 5.91 -11.58 12.43
C LYS A 131 6.83 -12.03 13.56
N ALA A 132 8.14 -11.80 13.44
CA ALA A 132 9.09 -12.10 14.51
C ALA A 132 8.84 -11.23 15.77
N LEU A 133 8.59 -9.92 15.60
CA LEU A 133 8.36 -9.00 16.71
C LEU A 133 6.91 -8.96 17.18
N SER A 134 5.95 -9.18 16.29
CA SER A 134 4.50 -9.06 16.54
C SER A 134 3.73 -10.24 15.96
N PRO A 135 3.91 -11.47 16.47
CA PRO A 135 3.35 -12.69 15.87
C PRO A 135 1.82 -12.72 15.81
N ASN A 136 1.15 -11.94 16.64
CA ASN A 136 -0.32 -11.83 16.68
C ASN A 136 -0.87 -10.70 15.82
N CYS A 137 -0.02 -9.85 15.21
CA CYS A 137 -0.44 -8.82 14.28
C CYS A 137 -0.75 -9.47 12.93
N LEU A 138 -1.94 -9.21 12.39
CA LEU A 138 -2.27 -9.61 11.02
C LEU A 138 -1.58 -8.68 10.03
N ILE A 139 -0.90 -9.26 9.06
CA ILE A 139 -0.18 -8.54 8.02
C ILE A 139 -0.90 -8.68 6.69
N GLU A 140 -1.42 -7.58 6.18
CA GLU A 140 -1.90 -7.45 4.80
C GLU A 140 -0.79 -6.81 3.96
N ILE A 141 -0.51 -7.35 2.78
CA ILE A 141 0.33 -6.67 1.80
C ILE A 141 -0.53 -6.18 0.64
N LEU A 142 -0.42 -4.89 0.30
CA LEU A 142 -0.99 -4.31 -0.91
C LEU A 142 0.12 -4.14 -1.93
N VAL A 143 0.20 -5.08 -2.86
CA VAL A 143 1.32 -5.22 -3.79
C VAL A 143 1.07 -4.51 -5.13
N PRO A 144 2.15 -4.10 -5.85
CA PRO A 144 2.08 -3.67 -7.24
C PRO A 144 1.76 -4.86 -8.16
N ASP A 145 1.62 -4.61 -9.46
CA ASP A 145 1.37 -5.66 -10.46
C ASP A 145 2.61 -6.50 -10.80
N PHE A 146 3.78 -6.17 -10.26
CA PHE A 146 5.06 -6.84 -10.53
C PHE A 146 5.36 -7.02 -12.03
N ARG A 147 4.97 -6.09 -12.86
CA ARG A 147 5.02 -6.16 -14.32
C ARG A 147 6.29 -6.80 -14.86
N GLY A 148 6.13 -7.95 -15.52
CA GLY A 148 7.21 -8.75 -16.09
C GLY A 148 8.09 -9.49 -15.07
N ARG A 149 7.69 -9.50 -13.78
CA ARG A 149 8.40 -10.15 -12.67
C ARG A 149 7.46 -10.95 -11.77
N GLU A 150 6.20 -11.09 -12.19
CA GLU A 150 5.12 -11.69 -11.40
C GLU A 150 5.44 -13.10 -10.93
N GLN A 151 6.13 -13.92 -11.75
CA GLN A 151 6.46 -15.29 -11.35
C GLN A 151 7.47 -15.31 -10.19
N VAL A 152 8.53 -14.50 -10.29
CA VAL A 152 9.55 -14.37 -9.24
C VAL A 152 8.91 -13.82 -7.96
N ALA A 153 8.06 -12.79 -8.09
CA ALA A 153 7.35 -12.20 -6.96
C ALA A 153 6.41 -13.21 -6.29
N LEU A 154 5.62 -13.94 -7.08
CA LEU A 154 4.71 -14.96 -6.57
C LEU A 154 5.47 -16.12 -5.88
N ASP A 155 6.62 -16.54 -6.43
CA ASP A 155 7.44 -17.60 -5.81
C ASP A 155 7.94 -17.17 -4.42
N LEU A 156 8.38 -15.94 -4.26
CA LEU A 156 8.83 -15.38 -2.99
C LEU A 156 7.66 -15.24 -1.99
N LEU A 157 6.57 -14.58 -2.41
CA LEU A 157 5.44 -14.25 -1.55
C LEU A 157 4.54 -15.45 -1.20
N THR A 158 4.64 -16.55 -1.94
CA THR A 158 3.97 -17.80 -1.56
C THR A 158 4.76 -18.62 -0.54
N GLN A 159 6.09 -18.47 -0.50
CA GLN A 159 6.92 -19.10 0.53
C GLN A 159 6.81 -18.37 1.87
N THR A 160 6.78 -17.03 1.85
CA THR A 160 6.55 -16.18 3.04
C THR A 160 5.23 -15.47 2.88
N ALA A 161 4.15 -16.16 3.26
CA ALA A 161 2.81 -15.64 3.02
C ALA A 161 2.39 -14.60 4.06
N PRO A 162 1.74 -13.51 3.64
CA PRO A 162 0.99 -12.62 4.53
C PRO A 162 -0.30 -13.29 4.99
N ASP A 163 -1.02 -12.66 5.91
CA ASP A 163 -2.38 -13.08 6.27
C ASP A 163 -3.41 -12.68 5.19
N VAL A 164 -3.15 -11.56 4.49
CA VAL A 164 -3.97 -11.09 3.36
C VAL A 164 -3.09 -10.61 2.22
N PHE A 165 -3.34 -11.12 1.02
CA PHE A 165 -2.70 -10.66 -0.21
C PHE A 165 -3.66 -9.76 -0.99
N ASN A 166 -3.31 -8.48 -1.12
CA ASN A 166 -4.12 -7.46 -1.77
C ASN A 166 -3.43 -6.91 -3.02
N HIS A 167 -4.19 -6.74 -4.09
CA HIS A 167 -3.77 -5.99 -5.26
C HIS A 167 -4.96 -5.22 -5.83
N ASN A 168 -4.83 -3.90 -5.92
CA ASN A 168 -5.90 -3.05 -6.44
C ASN A 168 -5.98 -3.12 -7.97
N ILE A 169 -7.18 -3.33 -8.51
CA ILE A 169 -7.48 -3.15 -9.95
C ILE A 169 -7.86 -1.70 -10.29
N GLU A 170 -8.25 -0.92 -9.32
CA GLU A 170 -8.51 0.52 -9.34
C GLU A 170 -9.70 0.95 -10.20
N THR A 171 -9.89 0.42 -11.42
CA THR A 171 -10.95 0.85 -12.34
C THR A 171 -11.29 -0.20 -13.37
N VAL A 172 -12.31 0.07 -14.18
CA VAL A 172 -12.80 -0.80 -15.27
C VAL A 172 -11.82 -0.86 -16.46
N PRO A 173 -11.86 -1.94 -17.31
CA PRO A 173 -10.92 -2.13 -18.40
C PRO A 173 -10.80 -0.94 -19.36
N ARG A 174 -11.92 -0.29 -19.72
CA ARG A 174 -11.95 0.85 -20.64
C ARG A 174 -11.12 2.03 -20.15
N LEU A 175 -11.07 2.24 -18.83
CA LEU A 175 -10.38 3.37 -18.20
C LEU A 175 -8.93 3.04 -17.84
N TYR A 176 -8.51 1.79 -17.92
CA TYR A 176 -7.21 1.34 -17.43
C TYR A 176 -6.03 2.10 -18.04
N LYS A 177 -6.03 2.30 -19.35
CA LYS A 177 -4.97 3.03 -20.05
C LYS A 177 -4.84 4.48 -19.60
N ALA A 178 -5.95 5.11 -19.23
CA ALA A 178 -5.98 6.51 -18.79
C ALA A 178 -5.53 6.66 -17.32
N PHE A 179 -5.96 5.75 -16.44
CA PHE A 179 -5.75 5.86 -15.00
C PHE A 179 -4.61 4.99 -14.45
N ARG A 180 -4.25 3.90 -15.12
CA ARG A 180 -3.10 3.05 -14.78
C ARG A 180 -2.16 2.88 -15.98
N PRO A 181 -1.55 3.96 -16.48
CA PRO A 181 -0.65 3.88 -17.62
C PRO A 181 0.51 2.93 -17.32
N GLY A 182 0.71 1.93 -18.19
CA GLY A 182 1.76 0.92 -18.03
C GLY A 182 1.35 -0.31 -17.20
N SER A 183 0.12 -0.38 -16.69
CA SER A 183 -0.49 -1.59 -16.11
C SER A 183 -1.47 -2.22 -17.08
N ASP A 184 -1.83 -3.47 -16.82
CA ASP A 184 -2.77 -4.25 -17.61
C ASP A 184 -3.86 -4.85 -16.72
N TYR A 185 -5.13 -4.76 -17.13
CA TYR A 185 -6.28 -5.21 -16.35
C TYR A 185 -6.27 -6.72 -16.15
N GLU A 186 -6.11 -7.47 -17.24
CA GLU A 186 -6.10 -8.94 -17.21
C GLU A 186 -4.90 -9.47 -16.44
N HIS A 187 -3.75 -8.78 -16.53
CA HIS A 187 -2.58 -9.10 -15.73
C HIS A 187 -2.87 -8.93 -14.23
N SER A 188 -3.53 -7.85 -13.83
CA SER A 188 -3.91 -7.60 -12.43
C SER A 188 -4.86 -8.69 -11.89
N LEU A 189 -5.86 -9.10 -12.68
CA LEU A 189 -6.73 -10.22 -12.33
C LEU A 189 -5.98 -11.54 -12.24
N SER A 190 -5.09 -11.78 -13.22
CA SER A 190 -4.25 -12.98 -13.26
C SER A 190 -3.34 -13.09 -12.04
N LEU A 191 -2.76 -11.99 -11.58
CA LEU A 191 -1.90 -11.95 -10.39
C LEU A 191 -2.65 -12.47 -9.15
N LEU A 192 -3.85 -11.94 -8.89
CA LEU A 192 -4.70 -12.38 -7.78
C LEU A 192 -5.10 -13.85 -7.90
N LYS A 193 -5.51 -14.27 -9.11
CA LYS A 193 -5.89 -15.66 -9.40
C LYS A 193 -4.74 -16.63 -9.19
N GLN A 194 -3.53 -16.30 -9.67
CA GLN A 194 -2.35 -17.13 -9.53
C GLN A 194 -1.92 -17.23 -8.06
N TYR A 195 -1.94 -16.11 -7.32
CA TYR A 195 -1.64 -16.15 -5.89
C TYR A 195 -2.63 -17.03 -5.13
N LYS A 196 -3.94 -16.87 -5.36
CA LYS A 196 -4.97 -17.70 -4.72
C LYS A 196 -4.86 -19.17 -5.05
N ALA A 197 -4.45 -19.52 -6.28
CA ALA A 197 -4.22 -20.91 -6.67
C ALA A 197 -3.03 -21.55 -5.93
N ARG A 198 -1.97 -20.76 -5.66
CA ARG A 198 -0.78 -21.24 -4.93
C ARG A 198 -0.98 -21.27 -3.41
N ARG A 199 -1.77 -20.33 -2.88
CA ARG A 199 -2.08 -20.19 -1.45
C ARG A 199 -3.58 -20.07 -1.22
N PRO A 200 -4.33 -21.18 -1.35
CA PRO A 200 -5.78 -21.19 -1.15
C PRO A 200 -6.19 -20.87 0.29
N ASP A 201 -5.27 -21.04 1.24
CA ASP A 201 -5.40 -20.72 2.66
C ASP A 201 -5.34 -19.23 2.97
N VAL A 202 -4.69 -18.42 2.12
CA VAL A 202 -4.55 -16.97 2.31
C VAL A 202 -5.74 -16.23 1.69
N ALA A 203 -6.28 -15.24 2.43
CA ALA A 203 -7.30 -14.36 1.88
C ALA A 203 -6.71 -13.47 0.78
N THR A 204 -7.44 -13.33 -0.34
CA THR A 204 -7.10 -12.34 -1.38
C THR A 204 -8.09 -11.19 -1.32
N LYS A 205 -7.60 -9.98 -1.54
CA LYS A 205 -8.36 -8.73 -1.50
C LYS A 205 -8.07 -7.90 -2.75
N CYS A 206 -9.05 -7.09 -3.16
CA CYS A 206 -8.93 -6.19 -4.28
C CYS A 206 -9.53 -4.83 -3.91
N GLY A 207 -8.92 -3.75 -4.39
CA GLY A 207 -9.44 -2.40 -4.29
C GLY A 207 -9.94 -1.89 -5.64
N PHE A 208 -10.98 -1.05 -5.58
CA PHE A 208 -11.59 -0.43 -6.73
C PHE A 208 -12.03 0.99 -6.38
N MET A 209 -11.75 1.95 -7.26
CA MET A 209 -12.22 3.33 -7.14
C MET A 209 -13.45 3.53 -8.02
N VAL A 210 -14.42 4.28 -7.50
CA VAL A 210 -15.62 4.68 -8.25
C VAL A 210 -15.61 6.19 -8.48
N GLY A 211 -16.20 6.64 -9.60
CA GLY A 211 -16.28 8.04 -9.97
C GLY A 211 -15.19 8.51 -10.93
N LEU A 212 -14.43 7.59 -11.55
CA LEU A 212 -13.43 7.91 -12.57
C LEU A 212 -14.03 8.06 -13.98
N GLY A 213 -15.33 7.82 -14.15
CA GLY A 213 -16.06 7.90 -15.42
C GLY A 213 -16.53 6.54 -15.96
N GLU A 214 -16.50 5.51 -15.10
CA GLU A 214 -17.15 4.24 -15.35
C GLU A 214 -18.68 4.39 -15.39
N THR A 215 -19.37 3.47 -16.03
CA THR A 215 -20.82 3.33 -15.98
C THR A 215 -21.22 2.23 -15.01
N GLU A 216 -22.49 2.21 -14.57
CA GLU A 216 -23.00 1.19 -13.65
C GLU A 216 -22.93 -0.22 -14.25
N ASP A 217 -22.98 -0.35 -15.59
CA ASP A 217 -22.93 -1.63 -16.30
C ASP A 217 -21.51 -2.16 -16.53
N GLU A 218 -20.47 -1.36 -16.30
CA GLU A 218 -19.05 -1.75 -16.46
C GLU A 218 -18.47 -2.36 -15.18
#